data_9852c1fd857ebbd08d61477f9512381e
#
_entry.id   9852c1fd857ebbd08d61477f9512381e
#
_cell.length_a   1.000
_cell.length_b   1.000
_cell.length_c   1.000
_cell.angle_alpha   90.00
_cell.angle_beta   90.00
_cell.angle_gamma   90.00
#
_symmetry.space_group_name_H-M   'P 1'
#
loop_
_entity.id
_entity.type
_entity.pdbx_description
1 polymer ?
#
loop_
_entity_poly.entity_id
_entity_poly.type
_entity_poly.pdbx_seq_one_letter_code
_entity_poly.pdbx_strand_id
1 'polypeptide(L)'
;MAVAGSELAVKATERYELTLEQAATLAEFDDDPEMVRALVAAVKAGRFDHVAQRARDDRAQVAAYDQTTVQLTEQGVTVVAEPEWDDPKVRDIRSLRHGDDEATPESQAECPGRAAYVHVDRDWDSEQWEAKPVEVCTDHSTHGHTDPSDESRTTGSGGGRKKPVEQMTDEEREQARQQRRLVIDHNKAWTSATEVRRAWLAEWLTRKTPPKGTFGFVAGMIAAHPDLLPDLDANRLAAEWLGQPPASGYGRSDALADLIGNADERRAQVITLALVLAACEAHVGRDTWRRDGTTGWHGPYRGFLADHGYTLADIEDYAASNQTV
;
A
#
# COMPACT_ATOMS: atom_id res chain seq x y z
N MET A 1 -8.99 26.24 10.63
CA MET A 1 -10.37 26.68 10.93
C MET A 1 -11.36 25.53 11.14
N ALA A 2 -10.96 24.25 10.94
CA ALA A 2 -11.83 23.07 11.13
C ALA A 2 -12.10 22.67 12.61
N VAL A 3 -11.18 23.02 13.52
CA VAL A 3 -11.25 22.59 14.94
C VAL A 3 -12.40 23.23 15.75
N ALA A 4 -12.93 24.38 15.31
CA ALA A 4 -13.96 25.12 16.03
C ALA A 4 -15.37 24.49 16.00
N GLY A 5 -15.59 23.43 15.23
CA GLY A 5 -16.90 22.79 15.06
C GLY A 5 -17.02 21.40 15.69
N SER A 6 -15.93 20.76 16.09
CA SER A 6 -15.94 19.40 16.62
C SER A 6 -15.93 19.39 18.15
N GLU A 7 -17.03 19.04 18.76
CA GLU A 7 -17.15 18.96 20.23
C GLU A 7 -16.24 17.86 20.82
N LEU A 8 -16.08 16.73 20.10
CA LEU A 8 -15.23 15.62 20.52
C LEU A 8 -13.74 15.96 20.39
N ALA A 9 -13.33 16.58 19.28
CA ALA A 9 -11.95 17.03 19.08
C ALA A 9 -11.54 18.10 20.10
N VAL A 10 -12.43 19.07 20.41
CA VAL A 10 -12.17 20.08 21.44
C VAL A 10 -11.97 19.43 22.82
N LYS A 11 -12.87 18.56 23.25
CA LYS A 11 -12.76 17.81 24.52
C LYS A 11 -11.50 16.95 24.59
N ALA A 12 -11.12 16.32 23.46
CA ALA A 12 -9.91 15.52 23.40
C ALA A 12 -8.66 16.39 23.50
N THR A 13 -8.62 17.55 22.82
CA THR A 13 -7.50 18.50 22.88
C THR A 13 -7.27 19.03 24.28
N GLU A 14 -8.34 19.41 25.00
CA GLU A 14 -8.26 19.89 26.37
C GLU A 14 -7.73 18.83 27.35
N ARG A 15 -8.03 17.55 27.09
CA ARG A 15 -7.70 16.45 28.00
C ARG A 15 -6.34 15.81 27.74
N TYR A 16 -5.83 15.83 26.50
CA TYR A 16 -4.70 15.00 26.06
C TYR A 16 -3.50 15.80 25.51
N GLU A 17 -3.51 17.13 25.65
CA GLU A 17 -2.40 17.99 25.17
C GLU A 17 -2.03 17.76 23.69
N LEU A 18 -3.03 17.65 22.84
CA LEU A 18 -2.84 17.40 21.41
C LEU A 18 -2.22 18.61 20.70
N THR A 19 -1.43 18.35 19.66
CA THR A 19 -1.00 19.41 18.74
C THR A 19 -2.19 19.93 17.93
N LEU A 20 -2.06 21.10 17.30
CA LEU A 20 -3.09 21.66 16.43
C LEU A 20 -3.39 20.74 15.23
N GLU A 21 -2.35 20.08 14.70
CA GLU A 21 -2.47 19.13 13.59
C GLU A 21 -3.23 17.88 14.04
N GLN A 22 -2.90 17.32 15.19
CA GLN A 22 -3.63 16.20 15.77
C GLN A 22 -5.10 16.53 16.05
N ALA A 23 -5.36 17.74 16.57
CA ALA A 23 -6.73 18.21 16.80
C ALA A 23 -7.51 18.41 15.49
N ALA A 24 -6.86 18.92 14.42
CA ALA A 24 -7.45 19.03 13.10
C ALA A 24 -7.76 17.65 12.50
N THR A 25 -6.86 16.70 12.64
CA THR A 25 -7.07 15.31 12.19
C THR A 25 -8.21 14.62 12.96
N LEU A 26 -8.33 14.84 14.28
CA LEU A 26 -9.48 14.32 15.03
C LEU A 26 -10.81 14.84 14.50
N ALA A 27 -10.84 16.12 14.09
CA ALA A 27 -12.06 16.72 13.52
C ALA A 27 -12.48 16.11 12.17
N GLU A 28 -11.57 15.52 11.42
CA GLU A 28 -11.89 14.75 10.20
C GLU A 28 -12.74 13.50 10.51
N PHE A 29 -12.64 12.98 11.75
CA PHE A 29 -13.31 11.76 12.19
C PHE A 29 -14.41 12.00 13.25
N ASP A 30 -14.94 13.23 13.33
CA ASP A 30 -15.95 13.59 14.32
C ASP A 30 -17.26 12.79 14.21
N ASP A 31 -17.53 12.26 13.03
CA ASP A 31 -18.64 11.35 12.73
C ASP A 31 -18.40 9.90 13.22
N ASP A 32 -17.17 9.56 13.65
CA ASP A 32 -16.79 8.23 14.13
C ASP A 32 -16.16 8.28 15.53
N PRO A 33 -16.97 8.18 16.61
CA PRO A 33 -16.47 8.22 17.97
C PRO A 33 -15.52 7.08 18.34
N GLU A 34 -15.55 5.95 17.64
CA GLU A 34 -14.62 4.83 17.87
C GLU A 34 -13.25 5.16 17.32
N MET A 35 -13.21 5.72 16.10
CA MET A 35 -11.98 6.19 15.49
C MET A 35 -11.34 7.33 16.30
N VAL A 36 -12.11 8.29 16.76
CA VAL A 36 -11.60 9.35 17.66
C VAL A 36 -10.93 8.75 18.93
N ARG A 37 -11.55 7.73 19.54
CA ARG A 37 -10.95 7.03 20.70
C ARG A 37 -9.65 6.29 20.33
N ALA A 38 -9.61 5.65 19.16
CA ALA A 38 -8.43 4.95 18.67
C ALA A 38 -7.28 5.93 18.41
N LEU A 39 -7.56 7.07 17.77
CA LEU A 39 -6.58 8.13 17.52
C LEU A 39 -6.02 8.72 18.82
N VAL A 40 -6.87 9.01 19.80
CA VAL A 40 -6.42 9.49 21.13
C VAL A 40 -5.55 8.45 21.85
N ALA A 41 -5.86 7.16 21.74
CA ALA A 41 -5.01 6.11 22.28
C ALA A 41 -3.65 6.05 21.55
N ALA A 42 -3.64 6.25 20.25
CA ALA A 42 -2.44 6.25 19.42
C ALA A 42 -1.49 7.40 19.73
N VAL A 43 -1.99 8.56 20.18
CA VAL A 43 -1.14 9.68 20.67
C VAL A 43 -0.19 9.20 21.76
N LYS A 44 -0.71 8.46 22.75
CA LYS A 44 0.09 7.96 23.87
C LYS A 44 1.13 6.93 23.44
N ALA A 45 0.88 6.23 22.35
CA ALA A 45 1.79 5.24 21.78
C ALA A 45 2.80 5.87 20.79
N GLY A 46 2.69 7.16 20.48
CA GLY A 46 3.49 7.82 19.44
C GLY A 46 3.15 7.39 18.02
N ARG A 47 1.98 6.74 17.81
CA ARG A 47 1.56 6.13 16.52
C ARG A 47 0.36 6.84 15.91
N PHE A 48 0.11 8.09 16.31
CA PHE A 48 -1.05 8.84 15.85
C PHE A 48 -1.14 8.91 14.32
N ASP A 49 -0.04 9.27 13.66
CA ASP A 49 -0.02 9.47 12.21
C ASP A 49 -0.29 8.17 11.44
N HIS A 50 0.19 7.03 11.95
CA HIS A 50 -0.09 5.71 11.37
C HIS A 50 -1.57 5.34 11.47
N VAL A 51 -2.19 5.56 12.62
CA VAL A 51 -3.62 5.28 12.79
C VAL A 51 -4.47 6.24 11.97
N ALA A 52 -4.10 7.51 11.93
CA ALA A 52 -4.79 8.53 11.13
C ALA A 52 -4.72 8.22 9.62
N GLN A 53 -3.53 7.88 9.12
CA GLN A 53 -3.37 7.53 7.70
C GLN A 53 -4.16 6.28 7.34
N ARG A 54 -4.10 5.24 8.18
CA ARG A 54 -4.88 4.02 7.96
C ARG A 54 -6.38 4.31 7.90
N ALA A 55 -6.89 5.16 8.79
CA ALA A 55 -8.29 5.54 8.80
C ALA A 55 -8.70 6.35 7.56
N ARG A 56 -7.83 7.24 7.08
CA ARG A 56 -8.05 7.96 5.80
C ARG A 56 -8.10 7.00 4.62
N ASP A 57 -7.15 6.06 4.56
CA ASP A 57 -7.10 5.05 3.50
C ASP A 57 -8.36 4.17 3.49
N ASP A 58 -8.80 3.71 4.66
CA ASP A 58 -10.01 2.90 4.77
C ASP A 58 -11.26 3.68 4.32
N ARG A 59 -11.39 4.97 4.67
CA ARG A 59 -12.47 5.85 4.18
C ARG A 59 -12.40 6.06 2.67
N ALA A 60 -11.21 6.30 2.13
CA ALA A 60 -11.02 6.49 0.70
C ALA A 60 -11.39 5.23 -0.09
N GLN A 61 -11.02 4.05 0.41
CA GLN A 61 -11.40 2.77 -0.20
C GLN A 61 -12.91 2.57 -0.21
N VAL A 62 -13.59 2.82 0.92
CA VAL A 62 -15.05 2.72 1.01
C VAL A 62 -15.73 3.71 0.05
N ALA A 63 -15.28 4.95 0.03
CA ALA A 63 -15.84 5.96 -0.86
C ALA A 63 -15.69 5.60 -2.35
N ALA A 64 -14.51 5.10 -2.76
CA ALA A 64 -14.27 4.65 -4.12
C ALA A 64 -15.15 3.44 -4.48
N TYR A 65 -15.28 2.47 -3.57
CA TYR A 65 -16.14 1.30 -3.73
C TYR A 65 -17.61 1.71 -3.92
N ASP A 66 -18.14 2.55 -3.02
CA ASP A 66 -19.54 2.99 -3.03
C ASP A 66 -19.86 3.78 -4.30
N GLN A 67 -18.98 4.70 -4.70
CA GLN A 67 -19.15 5.48 -5.93
C GLN A 67 -19.24 4.57 -7.17
N THR A 68 -18.34 3.61 -7.29
CA THR A 68 -18.32 2.69 -8.44
C THR A 68 -19.53 1.75 -8.42
N THR A 69 -19.94 1.29 -7.23
CA THR A 69 -21.13 0.45 -7.06
C THR A 69 -22.40 1.18 -7.50
N VAL A 70 -22.54 2.45 -7.13
CA VAL A 70 -23.68 3.29 -7.57
C VAL A 70 -23.68 3.41 -9.10
N GLN A 71 -22.54 3.74 -9.70
CA GLN A 71 -22.44 3.89 -11.17
C GLN A 71 -22.83 2.59 -11.92
N LEU A 72 -22.35 1.44 -11.44
CA LEU A 72 -22.70 0.14 -12.04
C LEU A 72 -24.20 -0.16 -11.91
N THR A 73 -24.78 0.12 -10.76
CA THR A 73 -26.22 -0.08 -10.50
C THR A 73 -27.06 0.81 -11.41
N GLU A 74 -26.69 2.08 -11.59
CA GLU A 74 -27.36 3.01 -12.52
C GLU A 74 -27.28 2.54 -13.98
N GLN A 75 -26.20 1.84 -14.35
CA GLN A 75 -26.04 1.21 -15.66
C GLN A 75 -26.80 -0.12 -15.80
N GLY A 76 -27.50 -0.56 -14.76
CA GLY A 76 -28.24 -1.83 -14.74
C GLY A 76 -27.36 -3.07 -14.59
N VAL A 77 -26.10 -2.91 -14.17
CA VAL A 77 -25.19 -4.03 -13.92
C VAL A 77 -25.41 -4.57 -12.50
N THR A 78 -25.60 -5.89 -12.40
CA THR A 78 -25.67 -6.56 -11.10
C THR A 78 -24.33 -6.54 -10.42
N VAL A 79 -24.24 -5.91 -9.23
CA VAL A 79 -23.01 -5.90 -8.44
C VAL A 79 -23.04 -7.06 -7.44
N VAL A 80 -21.97 -7.85 -7.43
CA VAL A 80 -21.79 -9.00 -6.53
C VAL A 80 -20.58 -8.73 -5.61
N ALA A 81 -20.47 -9.48 -4.53
CA ALA A 81 -19.27 -9.44 -3.70
C ALA A 81 -18.05 -9.95 -4.48
N GLU A 82 -16.86 -9.42 -4.18
CA GLU A 82 -15.63 -9.96 -4.73
C GLU A 82 -15.53 -11.46 -4.40
N PRO A 83 -15.38 -12.33 -5.41
CA PRO A 83 -15.38 -13.78 -5.20
C PRO A 83 -14.17 -14.20 -4.37
N GLU A 84 -14.36 -15.18 -3.51
CA GLU A 84 -13.23 -15.81 -2.83
C GLU A 84 -12.33 -16.48 -3.90
N TRP A 85 -11.03 -16.51 -3.63
CA TRP A 85 -10.04 -17.03 -4.58
C TRP A 85 -10.26 -18.51 -4.99
N ASP A 86 -10.99 -19.25 -4.18
CA ASP A 86 -11.33 -20.65 -4.36
C ASP A 86 -12.78 -20.85 -4.82
N ASP A 87 -13.50 -19.78 -5.21
CA ASP A 87 -14.83 -19.88 -5.77
C ASP A 87 -14.79 -20.68 -7.10
N PRO A 88 -15.49 -21.81 -7.19
CA PRO A 88 -15.46 -22.63 -8.40
C PRO A 88 -16.35 -22.10 -9.52
N LYS A 89 -17.25 -21.17 -9.24
CA LYS A 89 -18.33 -20.75 -10.16
C LYS A 89 -18.07 -19.40 -10.81
N VAL A 90 -17.60 -18.43 -10.00
CA VAL A 90 -17.40 -17.06 -10.46
C VAL A 90 -16.05 -16.93 -11.17
N ARG A 91 -16.08 -16.38 -12.39
CA ARG A 91 -14.87 -16.14 -13.18
C ARG A 91 -14.92 -14.77 -13.84
N ASP A 92 -13.77 -14.11 -13.94
CA ASP A 92 -13.57 -12.93 -14.79
C ASP A 92 -13.90 -13.30 -16.24
N ILE A 93 -14.73 -12.50 -16.87
CA ILE A 93 -15.16 -12.72 -18.27
C ILE A 93 -13.94 -12.83 -19.19
N ARG A 94 -12.88 -12.05 -18.95
CA ARG A 94 -11.64 -12.08 -19.74
C ARG A 94 -10.87 -13.41 -19.67
N SER A 95 -11.11 -14.22 -18.65
CA SER A 95 -10.53 -15.56 -18.51
C SER A 95 -11.35 -16.65 -19.19
N LEU A 96 -12.57 -16.33 -19.64
CA LEU A 96 -13.52 -17.28 -20.18
C LEU A 96 -13.45 -17.37 -21.70
N ARG A 97 -13.94 -18.50 -22.21
CA ARG A 97 -14.20 -18.74 -23.63
C ARG A 97 -15.63 -19.19 -23.86
N HIS A 98 -16.17 -18.83 -25.03
CA HIS A 98 -17.43 -19.36 -25.54
C HIS A 98 -17.12 -20.13 -26.82
N GLY A 99 -17.04 -21.47 -26.74
CA GLY A 99 -16.45 -22.28 -27.79
C GLY A 99 -14.93 -21.99 -27.93
N ASP A 100 -14.50 -21.66 -29.14
CA ASP A 100 -13.08 -21.32 -29.43
C ASP A 100 -12.77 -19.84 -29.26
N ASP A 101 -13.78 -18.98 -29.09
CA ASP A 101 -13.62 -17.54 -29.03
C ASP A 101 -13.42 -17.05 -27.59
N GLU A 102 -12.59 -16.01 -27.41
CA GLU A 102 -12.45 -15.32 -26.14
C GLU A 102 -13.74 -14.57 -25.79
N ALA A 103 -14.17 -14.69 -24.53
CA ALA A 103 -15.33 -13.94 -24.04
C ALA A 103 -14.97 -12.46 -23.87
N THR A 104 -15.82 -11.57 -24.38
CA THR A 104 -15.70 -10.11 -24.18
C THR A 104 -16.95 -9.58 -23.47
N PRO A 105 -16.90 -8.40 -22.85
CA PRO A 105 -18.09 -7.78 -22.27
C PRO A 105 -19.27 -7.68 -23.23
N GLU A 106 -18.99 -7.41 -24.51
CA GLU A 106 -20.00 -7.29 -25.56
C GLU A 106 -20.61 -8.66 -25.92
N SER A 107 -19.76 -9.70 -26.08
CA SER A 107 -20.25 -11.06 -26.38
C SER A 107 -21.04 -11.67 -25.22
N GLN A 108 -20.83 -11.14 -24.01
CA GLN A 108 -21.50 -11.58 -22.78
C GLN A 108 -22.68 -10.69 -22.36
N ALA A 109 -23.07 -9.72 -23.20
CA ALA A 109 -24.16 -8.79 -22.88
C ALA A 109 -25.49 -9.49 -22.52
N GLU A 110 -25.76 -10.63 -23.13
CA GLU A 110 -26.99 -11.43 -22.92
C GLU A 110 -26.79 -12.61 -21.95
N CYS A 111 -25.60 -12.79 -21.39
CA CYS A 111 -25.34 -13.87 -20.43
C CYS A 111 -26.16 -13.69 -19.14
N PRO A 112 -27.01 -14.66 -18.75
CA PRO A 112 -27.80 -14.54 -17.52
C PRO A 112 -26.96 -14.41 -16.24
N GLY A 113 -25.71 -14.88 -16.27
CA GLY A 113 -24.77 -14.79 -15.15
C GLY A 113 -23.90 -13.55 -15.18
N ARG A 114 -24.10 -12.61 -16.10
CA ARG A 114 -23.31 -11.37 -16.16
C ARG A 114 -23.50 -10.53 -14.92
N ALA A 115 -22.41 -10.25 -14.26
CA ALA A 115 -22.34 -9.39 -13.08
C ALA A 115 -20.98 -8.67 -13.04
N ALA A 116 -20.79 -7.80 -12.09
CA ALA A 116 -19.48 -7.22 -11.80
C ALA A 116 -19.24 -7.22 -10.31
N TYR A 117 -17.99 -7.34 -9.89
CA TYR A 117 -17.58 -6.95 -8.57
C TYR A 117 -16.66 -5.71 -8.66
N VAL A 118 -16.56 -4.98 -7.55
CA VAL A 118 -15.74 -3.79 -7.48
C VAL A 118 -14.45 -4.14 -6.75
N HIS A 119 -13.32 -4.07 -7.47
CA HIS A 119 -11.99 -4.25 -6.89
C HIS A 119 -11.39 -2.88 -6.59
N VAL A 120 -10.94 -2.68 -5.35
CA VAL A 120 -10.28 -1.44 -4.92
C VAL A 120 -8.80 -1.69 -4.73
N ASP A 121 -7.98 -0.99 -5.48
CA ASP A 121 -6.52 -1.03 -5.35
C ASP A 121 -5.95 0.40 -5.40
N ARG A 122 -4.70 0.55 -5.03
CA ARG A 122 -4.01 1.83 -5.11
C ARG A 122 -3.39 1.98 -6.49
N ASP A 123 -3.69 3.07 -7.16
CA ASP A 123 -3.04 3.42 -8.41
C ASP A 123 -1.60 3.88 -8.17
N TRP A 124 -0.65 3.34 -8.93
CA TRP A 124 0.77 3.57 -8.74
C TRP A 124 1.24 4.97 -9.17
N ASP A 125 0.54 5.56 -10.13
CA ASP A 125 0.94 6.85 -10.70
C ASP A 125 0.33 8.01 -9.90
N SER A 126 -0.95 7.90 -9.54
CA SER A 126 -1.67 8.93 -8.77
C SER A 126 -1.52 8.76 -7.25
N GLU A 127 -1.07 7.59 -6.80
CA GLU A 127 -1.01 7.18 -5.39
C GLU A 127 -2.37 7.24 -4.67
N GLN A 128 -3.47 7.25 -5.42
CA GLN A 128 -4.84 7.29 -4.90
C GLN A 128 -5.49 5.91 -4.92
N TRP A 129 -6.49 5.74 -4.05
CA TRP A 129 -7.33 4.56 -4.05
C TRP A 129 -8.35 4.64 -5.18
N GLU A 130 -8.29 3.68 -6.10
CA GLU A 130 -9.20 3.57 -7.23
C GLU A 130 -10.01 2.30 -7.14
N ALA A 131 -11.29 2.40 -7.52
CA ALA A 131 -12.18 1.26 -7.62
C ALA A 131 -12.43 0.94 -9.10
N LYS A 132 -12.14 -0.30 -9.49
CA LYS A 132 -12.28 -0.77 -10.87
C LYS A 132 -13.31 -1.89 -10.93
N PRO A 133 -14.31 -1.80 -11.81
CA PRO A 133 -15.25 -2.91 -12.01
C PRO A 133 -14.53 -4.07 -12.72
N VAL A 134 -14.75 -5.27 -12.22
CA VAL A 134 -14.31 -6.51 -12.86
C VAL A 134 -15.55 -7.27 -13.28
N GLU A 135 -15.75 -7.41 -14.58
CA GLU A 135 -16.90 -8.14 -15.12
C GLU A 135 -16.70 -9.65 -14.97
N VAL A 136 -17.73 -10.32 -14.48
CA VAL A 136 -17.72 -11.75 -14.17
C VAL A 136 -18.96 -12.47 -14.70
N CYS A 137 -18.80 -13.77 -14.89
CA CYS A 137 -19.94 -14.68 -14.93
C CYS A 137 -20.09 -15.39 -13.58
N THR A 138 -21.26 -15.31 -12.97
CA THR A 138 -21.53 -15.86 -11.62
C THR A 138 -21.63 -17.38 -11.58
N ASP A 139 -21.85 -18.04 -12.72
CA ASP A 139 -21.79 -19.50 -12.85
C ASP A 139 -21.40 -19.85 -14.30
N HIS A 140 -20.10 -19.76 -14.58
CA HIS A 140 -19.56 -19.89 -15.93
C HIS A 140 -19.89 -21.24 -16.56
N SER A 141 -19.85 -22.32 -15.81
CA SER A 141 -20.13 -23.67 -16.32
C SER A 141 -21.59 -23.87 -16.72
N THR A 142 -22.53 -23.36 -15.93
CA THR A 142 -23.98 -23.42 -16.21
C THR A 142 -24.37 -22.57 -17.42
N HIS A 143 -23.63 -21.45 -17.64
CA HIS A 143 -23.89 -20.54 -18.75
C HIS A 143 -23.10 -20.86 -20.04
N GLY A 144 -22.48 -22.04 -20.10
CA GLY A 144 -21.81 -22.55 -21.30
C GLY A 144 -20.45 -21.94 -21.61
N HIS A 145 -19.79 -21.37 -20.59
CA HIS A 145 -18.42 -20.86 -20.71
C HIS A 145 -17.41 -21.89 -20.20
N THR A 146 -16.22 -21.87 -20.78
CA THR A 146 -15.07 -22.66 -20.34
C THR A 146 -13.96 -21.77 -19.85
N ASP A 147 -13.28 -22.15 -18.78
CA ASP A 147 -12.06 -21.52 -18.29
C ASP A 147 -10.87 -22.39 -18.72
N PRO A 148 -10.02 -21.93 -19.67
CA PRO A 148 -8.86 -22.71 -20.12
C PRO A 148 -7.87 -23.03 -18.99
N SER A 149 -7.92 -22.27 -17.90
CA SER A 149 -7.06 -22.54 -16.74
C SER A 149 -7.50 -23.77 -15.94
N ASP A 150 -8.76 -24.16 -16.02
CA ASP A 150 -9.25 -25.36 -15.34
C ASP A 150 -8.60 -26.64 -15.93
N GLU A 151 -8.31 -26.66 -17.23
CA GLU A 151 -7.59 -27.78 -17.88
C GLU A 151 -6.13 -27.82 -17.46
N SER A 152 -5.47 -26.69 -17.33
CA SER A 152 -4.05 -26.61 -16.93
C SER A 152 -3.84 -26.94 -15.45
N ARG A 153 -4.83 -26.76 -14.60
CA ARG A 153 -4.81 -27.17 -13.20
C ARG A 153 -4.70 -28.68 -13.01
N THR A 154 -5.22 -29.46 -13.98
CA THR A 154 -5.18 -30.91 -13.92
C THR A 154 -3.88 -31.55 -14.42
N THR A 155 -3.09 -30.83 -15.25
CA THR A 155 -1.91 -31.38 -15.94
C THR A 155 -0.55 -30.85 -15.48
N GLY A 156 -0.49 -29.81 -14.63
CA GLY A 156 0.74 -29.12 -14.25
C GLY A 156 1.72 -29.96 -13.43
N SER A 157 2.86 -30.31 -14.00
CA SER A 157 4.00 -30.95 -13.36
C SER A 157 5.06 -29.92 -12.96
N GLY A 158 5.50 -29.98 -11.69
CA GLY A 158 6.81 -29.43 -11.28
C GLY A 158 6.77 -28.30 -10.24
N GLY A 159 7.39 -28.58 -9.08
CA GLY A 159 7.86 -27.64 -8.08
C GLY A 159 6.86 -27.27 -6.99
N GLY A 160 7.05 -27.75 -5.77
CA GLY A 160 6.46 -27.26 -4.50
C GLY A 160 4.94 -27.02 -4.53
N ARG A 161 4.16 -28.00 -4.94
CA ARG A 161 2.72 -27.83 -5.20
C ARG A 161 1.94 -27.56 -3.93
N LYS A 162 1.29 -26.39 -3.86
CA LYS A 162 0.14 -26.20 -2.99
C LYS A 162 -0.94 -27.22 -3.42
N LYS A 163 -1.57 -27.86 -2.45
CA LYS A 163 -2.66 -28.82 -2.66
C LYS A 163 -3.77 -28.15 -3.50
N PRO A 164 -4.28 -28.79 -4.58
CA PRO A 164 -5.39 -28.24 -5.34
C PRO A 164 -6.61 -27.98 -4.44
N VAL A 165 -7.37 -26.93 -4.72
CA VAL A 165 -8.53 -26.51 -3.90
C VAL A 165 -9.54 -27.65 -3.73
N GLU A 166 -9.77 -28.40 -4.79
CA GLU A 166 -10.70 -29.55 -4.80
C GLU A 166 -10.30 -30.68 -3.85
N GLN A 167 -9.02 -30.74 -3.49
CA GLN A 167 -8.46 -31.76 -2.58
C GLN A 167 -8.29 -31.23 -1.15
N MET A 168 -8.60 -29.95 -0.90
CA MET A 168 -8.53 -29.35 0.43
C MET A 168 -9.76 -29.72 1.24
N THR A 169 -9.57 -29.99 2.53
CA THR A 169 -10.67 -30.08 3.50
C THR A 169 -11.29 -28.70 3.74
N ASP A 170 -12.49 -28.66 4.32
CA ASP A 170 -13.14 -27.38 4.65
C ASP A 170 -12.32 -26.58 5.66
N GLU A 171 -11.64 -27.25 6.60
CA GLU A 171 -10.73 -26.60 7.55
C GLU A 171 -9.49 -26.03 6.85
N GLU A 172 -8.90 -26.76 5.90
CA GLU A 172 -7.76 -26.26 5.11
C GLU A 172 -8.15 -25.04 4.25
N ARG A 173 -9.35 -25.05 3.66
CA ARG A 173 -9.88 -23.90 2.89
C ARG A 173 -10.10 -22.70 3.79
N GLU A 174 -10.72 -22.88 4.97
CA GLU A 174 -10.93 -21.78 5.91
C GLU A 174 -9.61 -21.20 6.43
N GLN A 175 -8.62 -22.02 6.74
CA GLN A 175 -7.28 -21.56 7.10
C GLN A 175 -6.63 -20.77 5.97
N ALA A 176 -6.77 -21.23 4.71
CA ALA A 176 -6.24 -20.51 3.55
C ALA A 176 -6.93 -19.15 3.35
N ARG A 177 -8.25 -19.06 3.55
CA ARG A 177 -9.00 -17.80 3.52
C ARG A 177 -8.55 -16.82 4.60
N GLN A 178 -8.42 -17.31 5.84
CA GLN A 178 -7.93 -16.49 6.96
C GLN A 178 -6.54 -15.97 6.69
N GLN A 179 -5.63 -16.81 6.20
CA GLN A 179 -4.29 -16.41 5.83
C GLN A 179 -4.28 -15.35 4.71
N ARG A 180 -5.16 -15.50 3.71
CA ARG A 180 -5.28 -14.51 2.64
C ARG A 180 -5.80 -13.16 3.15
N ARG A 181 -6.84 -13.16 4.01
CA ARG A 181 -7.35 -11.93 4.65
C ARG A 181 -6.27 -11.22 5.45
N LEU A 182 -5.52 -11.96 6.27
CA LEU A 182 -4.38 -11.42 7.00
C LEU A 182 -3.34 -10.78 6.07
N VAL A 183 -3.02 -11.42 4.95
CA VAL A 183 -2.10 -10.87 3.96
C VAL A 183 -2.63 -9.57 3.35
N ILE A 184 -3.92 -9.52 3.04
CA ILE A 184 -4.56 -8.31 2.49
C ILE A 184 -4.49 -7.17 3.52
N ASP A 185 -4.82 -7.45 4.78
CA ASP A 185 -4.78 -6.45 5.85
C ASP A 185 -3.36 -5.94 6.12
N HIS A 186 -2.38 -6.84 6.12
CA HIS A 186 -0.98 -6.46 6.29
C HIS A 186 -0.45 -5.65 5.10
N ASN A 187 -0.83 -5.99 3.86
CA ASN A 187 -0.48 -5.19 2.69
C ASN A 187 -1.04 -3.76 2.80
N LYS A 188 -2.30 -3.62 3.21
CA LYS A 188 -2.93 -2.30 3.44
C LYS A 188 -2.22 -1.52 4.55
N ALA A 189 -1.94 -2.18 5.67
CA ALA A 189 -1.24 -1.56 6.80
C ALA A 189 0.18 -1.11 6.39
N TRP A 190 0.87 -1.91 5.58
CA TRP A 190 2.20 -1.58 5.07
C TRP A 190 2.17 -0.39 4.11
N THR A 191 1.17 -0.32 3.24
CA THR A 191 0.97 0.83 2.33
C THR A 191 0.78 2.12 3.13
N SER A 192 -0.14 2.14 4.09
CA SER A 192 -0.36 3.31 4.96
C SER A 192 0.89 3.69 5.75
N ALA A 193 1.64 2.72 6.28
CA ALA A 193 2.90 2.97 6.99
C ALA A 193 3.97 3.58 6.06
N THR A 194 4.01 3.16 4.80
CA THR A 194 4.94 3.71 3.80
C THR A 194 4.66 5.19 3.54
N GLU A 195 3.39 5.60 3.47
CA GLU A 195 3.02 7.01 3.32
C GLU A 195 3.48 7.86 4.50
N VAL A 196 3.19 7.42 5.71
CA VAL A 196 3.61 8.12 6.93
C VAL A 196 5.13 8.24 6.98
N ARG A 197 5.84 7.18 6.65
CA ARG A 197 7.31 7.17 6.63
C ARG A 197 7.87 8.12 5.59
N ARG A 198 7.31 8.14 4.38
CA ARG A 198 7.73 9.08 3.32
C ARG A 198 7.42 10.52 3.68
N ALA A 199 6.26 10.81 4.26
CA ALA A 199 5.91 12.14 4.73
C ALA A 199 6.86 12.61 5.84
N TRP A 200 7.17 11.74 6.81
CA TRP A 200 8.15 12.02 7.87
C TRP A 200 9.55 12.29 7.28
N LEU A 201 9.98 11.50 6.30
CA LEU A 201 11.27 11.69 5.62
C LEU A 201 11.33 13.04 4.89
N ALA A 202 10.28 13.41 4.17
CA ALA A 202 10.20 14.69 3.47
C ALA A 202 10.38 15.87 4.43
N GLU A 203 9.69 15.86 5.57
CA GLU A 203 9.84 16.88 6.60
C GLU A 203 11.24 16.83 7.24
N TRP A 204 11.67 15.63 7.64
CA TRP A 204 12.93 15.43 8.35
C TRP A 204 14.17 15.84 7.54
N LEU A 205 14.14 15.69 6.20
CA LEU A 205 15.22 16.05 5.28
C LEU A 205 15.28 17.54 4.93
N THR A 206 14.36 18.38 5.41
CA THR A 206 14.45 19.85 5.31
C THR A 206 15.62 20.44 6.09
N ARG A 207 16.21 19.67 6.99
CA ARG A 207 17.34 20.08 7.86
C ARG A 207 18.54 20.56 7.05
N LYS A 208 19.29 21.51 7.65
CA LYS A 208 20.50 22.09 7.04
C LYS A 208 21.76 21.26 7.34
N THR A 209 21.74 20.43 8.37
CA THR A 209 22.90 19.65 8.82
C THR A 209 22.56 18.18 8.92
N PRO A 210 23.50 17.28 8.55
CA PRO A 210 23.28 15.85 8.64
C PRO A 210 23.09 15.41 10.10
N PRO A 211 22.24 14.43 10.35
CA PRO A 211 22.10 13.83 11.67
C PRO A 211 23.35 13.01 12.03
N LYS A 212 23.49 12.70 13.30
CA LYS A 212 24.59 11.86 13.79
C LYS A 212 24.54 10.47 13.13
N GLY A 213 25.69 9.95 12.73
CA GLY A 213 25.78 8.59 12.14
C GLY A 213 25.51 8.53 10.63
N THR A 214 25.12 9.63 9.97
CA THR A 214 24.85 9.69 8.52
C THR A 214 25.93 8.99 7.68
N PHE A 215 27.21 9.31 7.91
CA PHE A 215 28.29 8.73 7.10
C PHE A 215 28.44 7.23 7.30
N GLY A 216 28.33 6.75 8.54
CA GLY A 216 28.37 5.32 8.83
C GLY A 216 27.24 4.58 8.16
N PHE A 217 26.03 5.12 8.22
CA PHE A 217 24.85 4.56 7.57
C PHE A 217 25.02 4.55 6.04
N VAL A 218 25.32 5.70 5.43
CA VAL A 218 25.48 5.82 3.96
C VAL A 218 26.58 4.90 3.45
N ALA A 219 27.75 4.91 4.09
CA ALA A 219 28.87 4.04 3.69
C ALA A 219 28.51 2.55 3.82
N GLY A 220 27.81 2.17 4.91
CA GLY A 220 27.33 0.82 5.11
C GLY A 220 26.36 0.38 4.03
N MET A 221 25.37 1.22 3.68
CA MET A 221 24.40 0.93 2.63
C MET A 221 25.07 0.79 1.25
N ILE A 222 25.97 1.71 0.88
CA ILE A 222 26.70 1.65 -0.40
C ILE A 222 27.57 0.38 -0.49
N ALA A 223 28.26 0.03 0.59
CA ALA A 223 29.19 -1.11 0.59
C ALA A 223 28.46 -2.46 0.59
N ALA A 224 27.38 -2.58 1.34
CA ALA A 224 26.67 -3.84 1.51
C ALA A 224 25.52 -4.05 0.48
N HIS A 225 24.93 -2.96 -0.04
CA HIS A 225 23.76 -2.99 -0.90
C HIS A 225 23.89 -2.03 -2.09
N PRO A 226 24.92 -2.17 -2.94
CA PRO A 226 25.16 -1.27 -4.07
C PRO A 226 24.07 -1.33 -5.14
N ASP A 227 23.29 -2.38 -5.18
CA ASP A 227 22.14 -2.62 -6.06
C ASP A 227 20.96 -1.70 -5.77
N LEU A 228 20.90 -1.05 -4.60
CA LEU A 228 19.85 -0.07 -4.27
C LEU A 228 20.04 1.29 -4.97
N LEU A 229 21.24 1.64 -5.40
CA LEU A 229 21.58 2.99 -5.86
C LEU A 229 21.21 3.34 -7.31
N PRO A 230 21.15 2.41 -8.27
CA PRO A 230 20.90 2.73 -9.67
C PRO A 230 19.46 3.10 -10.01
N ASP A 231 18.55 3.08 -9.05
CA ASP A 231 17.11 3.20 -9.31
C ASP A 231 16.68 4.64 -9.61
N LEU A 232 16.00 4.84 -10.73
CA LEU A 232 15.47 6.14 -11.16
C LEU A 232 14.32 6.64 -10.26
N ASP A 233 13.54 5.71 -9.73
CA ASP A 233 12.44 6.06 -8.81
C ASP A 233 12.99 6.61 -7.49
N ALA A 234 14.15 6.16 -7.05
CA ALA A 234 14.83 6.72 -5.90
C ALA A 234 15.18 8.20 -6.12
N ASN A 235 15.68 8.56 -7.31
CA ASN A 235 15.99 9.96 -7.63
C ASN A 235 14.74 10.83 -7.65
N ARG A 236 13.60 10.33 -8.11
CA ARG A 236 12.32 11.04 -8.08
C ARG A 236 11.89 11.33 -6.64
N LEU A 237 11.90 10.35 -5.76
CA LEU A 237 11.57 10.51 -4.34
C LEU A 237 12.53 11.49 -3.66
N ALA A 238 13.84 11.39 -3.91
CA ALA A 238 14.81 12.31 -3.34
C ALA A 238 14.58 13.76 -3.80
N ALA A 239 14.28 13.98 -5.08
CA ALA A 239 13.96 15.30 -5.61
C ALA A 239 12.70 15.87 -4.92
N GLU A 240 11.64 15.09 -4.81
CA GLU A 240 10.41 15.49 -4.14
C GLU A 240 10.66 15.90 -2.68
N TRP A 241 11.34 15.06 -1.88
CA TRP A 241 11.66 15.35 -0.47
C TRP A 241 12.57 16.55 -0.29
N LEU A 242 13.39 16.87 -1.29
CA LEU A 242 14.26 18.03 -1.30
C LEU A 242 13.59 19.28 -1.91
N GLY A 243 12.28 19.21 -2.23
CA GLY A 243 11.51 20.30 -2.81
C GLY A 243 11.91 20.66 -4.23
N GLN A 244 12.46 19.70 -4.99
CA GLN A 244 12.85 19.88 -6.37
C GLN A 244 11.81 19.27 -7.32
N PRO A 245 11.61 19.82 -8.52
CA PRO A 245 10.76 19.18 -9.52
C PRO A 245 11.34 17.81 -9.92
N PRO A 246 10.46 16.80 -10.13
CA PRO A 246 10.89 15.49 -10.58
C PRO A 246 11.56 15.57 -11.96
N ALA A 247 12.46 14.64 -12.26
CA ALA A 247 13.06 14.53 -13.58
C ALA A 247 11.99 14.31 -14.66
N SER A 248 12.13 15.00 -15.79
CA SER A 248 11.28 14.78 -16.95
C SER A 248 11.82 13.60 -17.78
N GLY A 249 11.10 12.48 -17.81
CA GLY A 249 11.47 11.29 -18.59
C GLY A 249 12.58 10.44 -17.94
N TYR A 250 13.23 9.60 -18.75
CA TYR A 250 14.31 8.69 -18.33
C TYR A 250 15.68 9.39 -18.17
N GLY A 251 15.71 10.58 -17.60
CA GLY A 251 16.91 11.40 -17.52
C GLY A 251 17.32 11.76 -16.11
N ARG A 252 18.53 12.32 -15.98
CA ARG A 252 19.03 12.93 -14.74
C ARG A 252 18.12 14.10 -14.33
N SER A 253 17.88 14.26 -13.05
CA SER A 253 17.27 15.47 -12.52
C SER A 253 18.30 16.62 -12.54
N ASP A 254 18.21 17.50 -13.53
CA ASP A 254 19.06 18.69 -13.58
C ASP A 254 18.88 19.56 -12.33
N ALA A 255 17.66 19.68 -11.84
CA ALA A 255 17.35 20.42 -10.62
C ALA A 255 18.05 19.84 -9.38
N LEU A 256 18.16 18.50 -9.28
CA LEU A 256 18.90 17.86 -8.18
C LEU A 256 20.41 18.07 -8.33
N ALA A 257 20.94 18.03 -9.56
CA ALA A 257 22.34 18.32 -9.85
C ALA A 257 22.70 19.78 -9.50
N ASP A 258 21.85 20.74 -9.85
CA ASP A 258 21.99 22.15 -9.49
C ASP A 258 21.90 22.37 -7.97
N LEU A 259 20.97 21.68 -7.30
CA LEU A 259 20.87 21.73 -5.84
C LEU A 259 22.17 21.28 -5.16
N ILE A 260 22.76 20.18 -5.64
CA ILE A 260 24.02 19.63 -5.13
C ILE A 260 25.17 20.62 -5.44
N GLY A 261 25.24 21.15 -6.66
CA GLY A 261 26.29 22.09 -7.07
C GLY A 261 26.31 23.40 -6.27
N ASN A 262 25.16 23.83 -5.75
CA ASN A 262 25.02 25.05 -4.94
C ASN A 262 24.99 24.78 -3.43
N ALA A 263 25.06 23.53 -2.98
CA ALA A 263 25.02 23.17 -1.58
C ALA A 263 26.38 23.40 -0.87
N ASP A 264 26.34 23.86 0.37
CA ASP A 264 27.51 23.75 1.22
C ASP A 264 27.77 22.28 1.61
N GLU A 265 28.93 22.00 2.18
CA GLU A 265 29.35 20.64 2.53
C GLU A 265 28.33 19.90 3.45
N ARG A 266 27.73 20.61 4.41
CA ARG A 266 26.76 20.02 5.34
C ARG A 266 25.46 19.68 4.63
N ARG A 267 24.98 20.59 3.79
CA ARG A 267 23.76 20.36 3.00
C ARG A 267 23.97 19.27 1.96
N ALA A 268 25.13 19.21 1.31
CA ALA A 268 25.50 18.12 0.40
C ALA A 268 25.44 16.73 1.09
N GLN A 269 25.85 16.65 2.35
CA GLN A 269 25.73 15.44 3.16
C GLN A 269 24.28 15.02 3.42
N VAL A 270 23.37 16.00 3.66
CA VAL A 270 21.93 15.73 3.81
C VAL A 270 21.34 15.23 2.48
N ILE A 271 21.72 15.82 1.36
CA ILE A 271 21.30 15.40 0.04
C ILE A 271 21.78 13.96 -0.25
N THR A 272 23.03 13.64 0.07
CA THR A 272 23.56 12.28 -0.07
C THR A 272 22.77 11.26 0.77
N LEU A 273 22.41 11.63 2.00
CA LEU A 273 21.53 10.82 2.84
C LEU A 273 20.16 10.61 2.18
N ALA A 274 19.56 11.70 1.67
CA ALA A 274 18.26 11.63 0.99
C ALA A 274 18.27 10.67 -0.21
N LEU A 275 19.34 10.66 -1.01
CA LEU A 275 19.50 9.75 -2.14
C LEU A 275 19.51 8.29 -1.68
N VAL A 276 20.24 7.96 -0.61
CA VAL A 276 20.30 6.59 -0.10
C VAL A 276 18.97 6.16 0.53
N LEU A 277 18.31 7.05 1.29
CA LEU A 277 17.00 6.75 1.86
C LEU A 277 15.93 6.58 0.77
N ALA A 278 15.97 7.41 -0.28
CA ALA A 278 15.08 7.28 -1.42
C ALA A 278 15.29 5.97 -2.18
N ALA A 279 16.55 5.53 -2.33
CA ALA A 279 16.85 4.23 -2.91
C ALA A 279 16.24 3.07 -2.09
N CYS A 280 16.31 3.15 -0.76
CA CYS A 280 15.62 2.18 0.11
C CYS A 280 14.10 2.19 -0.13
N GLU A 281 13.48 3.38 -0.15
CA GLU A 281 12.03 3.51 -0.35
C GLU A 281 11.54 3.10 -1.73
N ALA A 282 12.35 3.26 -2.78
CA ALA A 282 12.00 2.80 -4.12
C ALA A 282 11.88 1.27 -4.21
N HIS A 283 12.62 0.55 -3.35
CA HIS A 283 12.57 -0.91 -3.28
C HIS A 283 11.51 -1.45 -2.30
N VAL A 284 10.77 -0.56 -1.63
CA VAL A 284 9.66 -0.96 -0.75
C VAL A 284 8.41 -1.25 -1.58
N GLY A 285 8.08 -2.53 -1.74
CA GLY A 285 6.82 -2.99 -2.31
C GLY A 285 5.78 -3.31 -1.23
N ARG A 286 4.51 -3.45 -1.64
CA ARG A 286 3.39 -3.75 -0.74
C ARG A 286 3.52 -5.05 0.07
N ASP A 287 4.36 -5.97 -0.37
CA ASP A 287 4.60 -7.26 0.26
C ASP A 287 5.98 -7.38 0.93
N THR A 288 6.72 -6.26 1.04
CA THR A 288 8.06 -6.21 1.62
C THR A 288 8.06 -6.71 3.07
N TRP A 289 6.99 -6.45 3.82
CA TRP A 289 6.85 -6.93 5.20
C TRP A 289 6.99 -8.46 5.35
N ARG A 290 6.75 -9.23 4.28
CA ARG A 290 6.94 -10.70 4.24
C ARG A 290 8.37 -11.11 3.87
N ARG A 291 9.12 -10.23 3.19
CA ARG A 291 10.43 -10.54 2.59
C ARG A 291 11.58 -9.91 3.37
N ASP A 292 11.27 -9.24 4.45
CA ASP A 292 12.20 -8.38 5.18
C ASP A 292 13.50 -9.08 5.62
N GLY A 293 13.41 -10.34 6.03
CA GLY A 293 14.59 -11.13 6.41
C GLY A 293 15.52 -11.54 5.26
N THR A 294 15.13 -11.34 3.98
CA THR A 294 15.86 -11.87 2.83
C THR A 294 16.80 -10.88 2.16
N THR A 295 16.56 -9.57 2.28
CA THR A 295 17.30 -8.53 1.57
C THR A 295 18.40 -7.87 2.40
N GLY A 296 18.35 -8.02 3.72
CA GLY A 296 19.42 -7.57 4.64
C GLY A 296 19.51 -6.06 4.89
N TRP A 297 18.94 -5.20 4.03
CA TRP A 297 19.05 -3.74 4.18
C TRP A 297 17.91 -3.12 5.01
N HIS A 298 16.76 -3.77 5.11
CA HIS A 298 15.59 -3.23 5.81
C HIS A 298 15.84 -3.00 7.30
N GLY A 299 16.55 -3.90 7.98
CA GLY A 299 16.89 -3.78 9.39
C GLY A 299 17.73 -2.52 9.68
N PRO A 300 18.89 -2.34 9.05
CA PRO A 300 19.71 -1.12 9.17
C PRO A 300 18.95 0.15 8.80
N TYR A 301 18.12 0.12 7.75
CA TYR A 301 17.33 1.24 7.31
C TYR A 301 16.32 1.68 8.39
N ARG A 302 15.44 0.78 8.85
CA ARG A 302 14.46 1.10 9.89
C ARG A 302 15.10 1.46 11.22
N GLY A 303 16.17 0.77 11.61
CA GLY A 303 16.94 1.13 12.79
C GLY A 303 17.46 2.56 12.72
N PHE A 304 18.01 2.97 11.58
CA PHE A 304 18.46 4.35 11.39
C PHE A 304 17.31 5.37 11.53
N LEU A 305 16.14 5.10 10.97
CA LEU A 305 14.97 5.99 11.12
C LEU A 305 14.50 6.07 12.57
N ALA A 306 14.39 4.93 13.24
CA ALA A 306 13.95 4.85 14.64
C ALA A 306 14.92 5.60 15.59
N ASP A 307 16.23 5.48 15.39
CA ASP A 307 17.26 6.20 16.14
C ASP A 307 17.17 7.72 15.97
N HIS A 308 16.48 8.18 14.92
CA HIS A 308 16.31 9.59 14.60
C HIS A 308 14.89 10.12 14.82
N GLY A 309 14.04 9.35 15.50
CA GLY A 309 12.73 9.79 15.98
C GLY A 309 11.54 9.36 15.15
N TYR A 310 11.74 8.52 14.13
CA TYR A 310 10.61 7.88 13.47
C TYR A 310 10.03 6.77 14.34
N THR A 311 8.74 6.81 14.61
CA THR A 311 8.05 5.74 15.35
C THR A 311 7.55 4.70 14.36
N LEU A 312 7.99 3.46 14.50
CA LEU A 312 7.58 2.37 13.62
C LEU A 312 6.07 2.06 13.78
N ALA A 313 5.40 1.75 12.68
CA ALA A 313 4.05 1.19 12.70
C ALA A 313 4.06 -0.26 13.21
N ASP A 314 2.89 -0.75 13.67
CA ASP A 314 2.77 -2.14 14.15
C ASP A 314 3.20 -3.16 13.09
N ILE A 315 2.89 -2.90 11.82
CA ILE A 315 3.30 -3.79 10.71
C ILE A 315 4.80 -3.74 10.43
N GLU A 316 5.46 -2.61 10.68
CA GLU A 316 6.91 -2.48 10.54
C GLU A 316 7.63 -3.20 11.68
N ASP A 317 7.09 -3.11 12.92
CA ASP A 317 7.57 -3.88 14.07
C ASP A 317 7.34 -5.39 13.85
N TYR A 318 6.18 -5.78 13.30
CA TYR A 318 5.90 -7.16 12.93
C TYR A 318 6.91 -7.68 11.92
N ALA A 319 7.20 -6.93 10.86
CA ALA A 319 8.19 -7.30 9.85
C ALA A 319 9.61 -7.42 10.45
N ALA A 320 9.97 -6.56 11.41
CA ALA A 320 11.26 -6.62 12.09
C ALA A 320 11.41 -7.84 13.00
N SER A 321 10.31 -8.27 13.64
CA SER A 321 10.32 -9.41 14.57
C SER A 321 10.21 -10.78 13.87
N ASN A 322 9.62 -10.82 12.68
CA ASN A 322 9.42 -12.06 11.91
C ASN A 322 10.60 -12.38 10.97
N GLN A 323 11.82 -12.33 11.47
CA GLN A 323 13.03 -12.74 10.72
C GLN A 323 13.09 -14.25 10.40
N THR A 324 12.01 -14.99 10.64
CA THR A 324 11.91 -16.43 10.40
C THR A 324 10.48 -16.84 10.11
N VAL A 325 10.05 -16.79 8.87
CA VAL A 325 9.01 -17.68 8.34
C VAL A 325 9.45 -18.23 7.00
#